data_96ff051dae95add1c887f168753e7a36
#
_entry.id   96ff051dae95add1c887f168753e7a36
#
_cell.length_a   1.000
_cell.length_b   1.000
_cell.length_c   1.000
_cell.angle_alpha   90.00
_cell.angle_beta   90.00
_cell.angle_gamma   90.00
#
_symmetry.space_group_name_H-M   'P 1'
#
loop_
_entity.id
_entity.type
_entity.pdbx_description
1 polymer ?
#
loop_
_entity_poly.entity_id
_entity_poly.type
_entity_poly.pdbx_seq_one_letter_code
_entity_poly.pdbx_strand_id
1 'polypeptide(L)'
;MKKILFALAIAGGLGAASVAFANHAWGEYHWARTTPTFTLALGDNVSGAWDSYLAQASTDWNASSIVDTAVVPGTTNKSWGLYTPKRCHPATGRGEVCSAKYGSTGWLGVASIWISGSHITAGTVKMNDSYFNTATYNKPAWRALVMCQE
;
A
#
# COMPACT_ATOMS: atom_id res chain seq x y z
N MET A 1 -20.98 -11.24 -70.85
CA MET A 1 -21.08 -11.42 -69.39
C MET A 1 -19.72 -11.09 -68.78
N LYS A 2 -19.53 -9.89 -68.21
CA LYS A 2 -18.26 -9.46 -67.61
C LYS A 2 -18.31 -9.78 -66.09
N LYS A 3 -17.41 -10.63 -65.63
CA LYS A 3 -17.22 -10.98 -64.24
C LYS A 3 -16.34 -9.87 -63.59
N ILE A 4 -16.90 -9.14 -62.68
CA ILE A 4 -16.18 -8.15 -61.86
C ILE A 4 -15.69 -8.86 -60.60
N LEU A 5 -14.38 -9.01 -60.49
CA LEU A 5 -13.71 -9.46 -59.28
C LEU A 5 -13.55 -8.28 -58.29
N PHE A 6 -14.24 -8.35 -57.16
CA PHE A 6 -14.00 -7.43 -56.04
C PHE A 6 -12.81 -7.97 -55.21
N ALA A 7 -11.69 -7.27 -55.27
CA ALA A 7 -10.58 -7.49 -54.37
C ALA A 7 -10.86 -6.75 -53.06
N LEU A 8 -11.10 -7.50 -51.98
CA LEU A 8 -11.25 -6.95 -50.63
C LEU A 8 -9.85 -6.70 -50.06
N ALA A 9 -9.41 -5.45 -50.01
CA ALA A 9 -8.19 -5.04 -49.34
C ALA A 9 -8.48 -4.97 -47.82
N ILE A 10 -7.99 -5.98 -47.08
CA ILE A 10 -7.98 -5.94 -45.61
C ILE A 10 -6.80 -5.06 -45.20
N ALA A 11 -7.08 -3.78 -44.88
CA ALA A 11 -6.15 -2.90 -44.22
C ALA A 11 -6.01 -3.37 -42.76
N GLY A 12 -4.97 -4.15 -42.46
CA GLY A 12 -4.58 -4.50 -41.12
C GLY A 12 -4.11 -3.25 -40.39
N GLY A 13 -4.99 -2.70 -39.54
CA GLY A 13 -4.62 -1.66 -38.60
C GLY A 13 -3.70 -2.28 -37.53
N LEU A 14 -2.39 -2.04 -37.66
CA LEU A 14 -1.46 -2.21 -36.55
C LEU A 14 -1.80 -1.17 -35.50
N GLY A 15 -2.66 -1.54 -34.55
CA GLY A 15 -2.88 -0.76 -33.35
C GLY A 15 -1.56 -0.68 -32.57
N ALA A 16 -0.92 0.48 -32.59
CA ALA A 16 0.17 0.76 -31.69
C ALA A 16 -0.37 0.63 -30.27
N ALA A 17 -0.03 -0.47 -29.58
CA ALA A 17 -0.26 -0.60 -28.17
C ALA A 17 0.57 0.51 -27.50
N SER A 18 -0.10 1.59 -27.05
CA SER A 18 0.52 2.57 -26.18
C SER A 18 0.92 1.86 -24.91
N VAL A 19 2.22 1.78 -24.63
CA VAL A 19 2.72 1.39 -23.32
C VAL A 19 2.17 2.39 -22.32
N ALA A 20 1.15 1.98 -21.57
CA ALA A 20 0.67 2.74 -20.44
C ALA A 20 1.79 2.72 -19.38
N PHE A 21 2.53 3.80 -19.24
CA PHE A 21 3.36 4.01 -18.07
C PHE A 21 2.42 4.29 -16.89
N ALA A 22 2.09 3.25 -16.14
CA ALA A 22 1.45 3.43 -14.85
C ALA A 22 2.46 4.14 -13.95
N ASN A 23 2.31 5.45 -13.81
CA ASN A 23 3.11 6.20 -12.86
C ASN A 23 2.50 6.00 -11.48
N HIS A 24 3.05 5.06 -10.71
CA HIS A 24 2.67 4.78 -9.33
C HIS A 24 3.40 5.70 -8.33
N ALA A 25 4.09 6.72 -8.81
CA ALA A 25 4.78 7.68 -7.96
C ALA A 25 3.81 8.76 -7.45
N TRP A 26 3.85 9.02 -6.18
CA TRP A 26 3.17 10.17 -5.57
C TRP A 26 4.14 11.35 -5.55
N GLY A 27 4.18 12.10 -6.62
CA GLY A 27 5.16 13.16 -6.82
C GLY A 27 6.59 12.61 -6.87
N GLU A 28 7.52 13.33 -6.27
CA GLU A 28 8.95 12.94 -6.17
C GLU A 28 9.30 12.39 -4.78
N TYR A 29 8.30 12.08 -3.94
CA TYR A 29 8.53 11.63 -2.58
C TYR A 29 9.10 10.22 -2.55
N HIS A 30 10.19 10.06 -1.78
CA HIS A 30 10.89 8.78 -1.63
C HIS A 30 11.56 8.69 -0.26
N TRP A 31 11.79 7.47 0.21
CA TRP A 31 12.62 7.25 1.39
C TRP A 31 14.08 7.60 1.10
N ALA A 32 14.71 8.37 1.98
CA ALA A 32 16.14 8.66 1.86
C ALA A 32 16.94 7.38 1.95
N ARG A 33 17.85 7.18 1.00
CA ARG A 33 18.74 6.02 0.97
C ARG A 33 20.12 6.41 0.43
N THR A 34 21.14 5.76 0.95
CA THR A 34 22.54 5.92 0.51
C THR A 34 23.05 4.69 -0.23
N THR A 35 22.24 3.62 -0.27
CA THR A 35 22.56 2.35 -0.93
C THR A 35 21.46 2.00 -1.94
N PRO A 36 21.74 1.14 -2.95
CA PRO A 36 20.73 0.67 -3.89
C PRO A 36 19.53 -0.01 -3.22
N THR A 37 19.77 -0.72 -2.12
CA THR A 37 18.76 -1.41 -1.32
C THR A 37 18.64 -0.78 0.07
N PHE A 38 17.45 -0.84 0.66
CA PHE A 38 17.25 -0.41 2.05
C PHE A 38 16.13 -1.26 2.70
N THR A 39 16.17 -1.35 4.02
CA THR A 39 15.14 -2.02 4.80
C THR A 39 14.24 -0.99 5.46
N LEU A 40 12.93 -1.05 5.18
CA LEU A 40 11.91 -0.25 5.83
C LEU A 40 11.31 -1.04 7.00
N ALA A 41 11.47 -0.54 8.21
CA ALA A 41 10.82 -1.11 9.38
C ALA A 41 9.31 -0.79 9.35
N LEU A 42 8.47 -1.81 9.54
CA LEU A 42 7.03 -1.70 9.67
C LEU A 42 6.65 -1.95 11.13
N GLY A 43 6.29 -0.89 11.83
CA GLY A 43 5.89 -0.95 13.24
C GLY A 43 4.50 -1.57 13.38
N ASP A 44 4.43 -2.71 14.04
CA ASP A 44 3.20 -3.44 14.26
C ASP A 44 2.40 -2.86 15.44
N ASN A 45 1.33 -2.17 15.11
CA ASN A 45 0.32 -1.67 16.05
C ASN A 45 -1.08 -2.17 15.64
N VAL A 46 -1.16 -3.25 14.90
CA VAL A 46 -2.42 -3.83 14.50
C VAL A 46 -2.96 -4.78 15.57
N SER A 47 -4.23 -5.13 15.49
CA SER A 47 -4.81 -6.20 16.30
C SER A 47 -4.46 -7.57 15.70
N GLY A 48 -4.51 -8.64 16.51
CA GLY A 48 -4.24 -10.00 16.05
C GLY A 48 -5.04 -10.46 14.82
N ALA A 49 -6.15 -9.79 14.53
CA ALA A 49 -6.93 -10.04 13.31
C ALA A 49 -6.20 -9.59 12.02
N TRP A 50 -5.11 -8.85 12.15
CA TRP A 50 -4.32 -8.30 11.04
C TRP A 50 -2.89 -8.82 10.96
N ASP A 51 -2.37 -9.44 12.02
CA ASP A 51 -0.96 -9.87 12.12
C ASP A 51 -0.51 -10.69 10.90
N SER A 52 -1.31 -11.69 10.50
CA SER A 52 -0.98 -12.53 9.35
C SER A 52 -0.98 -11.76 8.01
N TYR A 53 -1.83 -10.75 7.87
CA TYR A 53 -1.89 -9.93 6.67
C TYR A 53 -0.72 -8.95 6.59
N LEU A 54 -0.30 -8.38 7.73
CA LEU A 54 0.90 -7.54 7.78
C LEU A 54 2.16 -8.34 7.47
N ALA A 55 2.29 -9.54 8.05
CA ALA A 55 3.40 -10.44 7.77
C ALA A 55 3.44 -10.85 6.28
N GLN A 56 2.28 -11.17 5.70
CA GLN A 56 2.19 -11.53 4.28
C GLN A 56 2.54 -10.34 3.38
N ALA A 57 2.00 -9.15 3.64
CA ALA A 57 2.31 -7.95 2.86
C ALA A 57 3.81 -7.62 2.91
N SER A 58 4.44 -7.74 4.09
CA SER A 58 5.89 -7.58 4.22
C SER A 58 6.66 -8.61 3.36
N THR A 59 6.21 -9.86 3.36
CA THR A 59 6.82 -10.91 2.52
C THR A 59 6.66 -10.61 1.02
N ASP A 60 5.50 -10.13 0.61
CA ASP A 60 5.21 -9.81 -0.79
C ASP A 60 6.06 -8.62 -1.27
N TRP A 61 6.22 -7.59 -0.44
CA TRP A 61 7.10 -6.45 -0.73
C TRP A 61 8.58 -6.83 -0.80
N ASN A 62 9.02 -7.85 -0.05
CA ASN A 62 10.41 -8.35 -0.08
C ASN A 62 10.75 -9.11 -1.38
N ALA A 63 9.78 -9.29 -2.29
CA ALA A 63 10.08 -9.68 -3.67
C ALA A 63 10.76 -8.55 -4.47
N SER A 64 10.77 -7.31 -3.96
CA SER A 64 11.47 -6.17 -4.55
C SER A 64 13.00 -6.38 -4.46
N SER A 65 13.72 -6.00 -5.51
CA SER A 65 15.19 -5.98 -5.48
C SER A 65 15.78 -4.73 -4.80
N ILE A 66 14.93 -3.82 -4.32
CA ILE A 66 15.34 -2.50 -3.82
C ILE A 66 14.87 -2.29 -2.37
N VAL A 67 13.65 -2.67 -2.06
CA VAL A 67 13.04 -2.48 -0.75
C VAL A 67 12.89 -3.83 -0.07
N ASP A 68 13.50 -3.96 1.10
CA ASP A 68 13.16 -5.00 2.07
C ASP A 68 12.28 -4.37 3.16
N THR A 69 11.30 -5.09 3.64
CA THR A 69 10.49 -4.69 4.79
C THR A 69 10.71 -5.64 5.96
N ALA A 70 10.67 -5.12 7.17
CA ALA A 70 10.79 -5.92 8.39
C ALA A 70 9.69 -5.51 9.38
N VAL A 71 8.85 -6.46 9.75
CA VAL A 71 7.85 -6.23 10.81
C VAL A 71 8.58 -6.18 12.16
N VAL A 72 8.37 -5.11 12.88
CA VAL A 72 8.99 -4.85 14.19
C VAL A 72 7.93 -4.39 15.19
N PRO A 73 8.18 -4.44 16.51
CA PRO A 73 7.23 -3.91 17.48
C PRO A 73 6.87 -2.45 17.19
N GLY A 74 5.58 -2.12 17.26
CA GLY A 74 5.07 -0.77 17.04
C GLY A 74 5.40 0.19 18.17
N THR A 75 5.29 1.48 17.90
CA THR A 75 5.56 2.54 18.90
C THR A 75 4.36 2.84 19.80
N THR A 76 3.26 2.08 19.73
CA THR A 76 2.14 2.28 20.64
C THR A 76 2.56 2.04 22.08
N ASN A 77 2.75 3.13 22.81
CA ASN A 77 3.01 3.03 24.23
C ASN A 77 1.68 3.08 24.99
N LYS A 78 1.26 1.95 25.52
CA LYS A 78 0.02 1.80 26.29
C LYS A 78 -0.01 2.68 27.56
N SER A 79 1.16 3.08 28.09
CA SER A 79 1.29 3.79 29.35
C SER A 79 0.88 5.27 29.27
N TRP A 80 0.91 5.89 28.09
CA TRP A 80 0.75 7.34 27.97
C TRP A 80 -0.57 7.79 27.32
N GLY A 81 -1.44 6.87 26.92
CA GLY A 81 -2.72 7.20 26.25
C GLY A 81 -2.60 8.00 24.95
N LEU A 82 -1.42 8.59 24.69
CA LEU A 82 -1.12 9.38 23.52
C LEU A 82 -0.79 8.51 22.30
N TYR A 83 -0.20 7.37 22.52
CA TYR A 83 0.25 6.40 21.52
C TYR A 83 -0.70 5.21 21.50
N THR A 84 -1.90 5.40 20.98
CA THR A 84 -2.85 4.32 20.80
C THR A 84 -2.83 3.88 19.33
N PRO A 85 -3.18 2.63 19.01
CA PRO A 85 -3.35 2.19 17.62
C PRO A 85 -4.27 3.11 16.82
N LYS A 86 -5.31 3.64 17.45
CA LYS A 86 -6.24 4.58 16.81
C LYS A 86 -5.58 5.91 16.40
N ARG A 87 -4.63 6.43 17.16
CA ARG A 87 -3.88 7.63 16.80
C ARG A 87 -2.85 7.36 15.72
N CYS A 88 -2.26 6.17 15.74
CA CYS A 88 -1.23 5.76 14.77
C CYS A 88 -0.14 6.82 14.63
N HIS A 89 0.67 6.98 15.67
CA HIS A 89 1.67 8.04 15.73
C HIS A 89 2.83 7.73 14.77
N PRO A 90 3.26 8.70 13.94
CA PRO A 90 4.43 8.52 13.09
C PRO A 90 5.70 8.38 13.92
N ALA A 91 6.62 7.56 13.46
CA ALA A 91 7.96 7.42 14.02
C ALA A 91 9.01 7.62 12.93
N THR A 92 10.03 8.40 13.22
CA THR A 92 11.07 8.74 12.25
C THR A 92 11.77 7.50 11.71
N GLY A 93 11.96 7.44 10.41
CA GLY A 93 12.69 6.39 9.71
C GLY A 93 11.93 5.08 9.51
N ARG A 94 10.61 5.05 9.77
CA ARG A 94 9.82 3.82 9.66
C ARG A 94 8.36 4.09 9.29
N GLY A 95 7.63 3.05 8.88
CA GLY A 95 6.18 3.03 8.72
C GLY A 95 5.52 2.43 9.97
N GLU A 96 4.53 3.09 10.56
CA GLU A 96 3.70 2.54 11.64
C GLU A 96 2.39 2.03 11.06
N VAL A 97 2.10 0.74 11.21
CA VAL A 97 0.88 0.11 10.70
C VAL A 97 -0.07 -0.12 11.87
N CYS A 98 -1.27 0.41 11.78
CA CYS A 98 -2.23 0.44 12.88
C CYS A 98 -3.60 -0.06 12.44
N SER A 99 -4.34 -0.68 13.33
CA SER A 99 -5.75 -1.00 13.12
C SER A 99 -6.61 -0.48 14.26
N ALA A 100 -7.75 0.12 13.93
CA ALA A 100 -8.72 0.59 14.93
C ALA A 100 -10.07 0.89 14.27
N LYS A 101 -11.10 1.07 15.11
CA LYS A 101 -12.41 1.58 14.66
C LYS A 101 -12.33 3.08 14.45
N TYR A 102 -12.28 3.53 13.19
CA TYR A 102 -12.26 4.95 12.82
C TYR A 102 -13.64 5.51 12.48
N GLY A 103 -14.68 4.67 12.39
CA GLY A 103 -16.04 5.06 12.00
C GLY A 103 -16.25 5.02 10.48
N SER A 104 -17.33 5.64 10.03
CA SER A 104 -17.71 5.71 8.61
C SER A 104 -16.95 6.85 7.92
N THR A 105 -15.70 6.61 7.57
CA THR A 105 -14.77 7.62 7.05
C THR A 105 -14.64 7.63 5.53
N GLY A 106 -15.28 6.67 4.85
CA GLY A 106 -15.18 6.54 3.39
C GLY A 106 -13.93 5.81 2.89
N TRP A 107 -13.02 5.36 3.78
CA TRP A 107 -11.83 4.60 3.42
C TRP A 107 -11.72 3.31 4.23
N LEU A 108 -11.20 2.27 3.60
CA LEU A 108 -10.89 0.97 4.22
C LEU A 108 -9.51 0.98 4.87
N GLY A 109 -8.53 1.55 4.17
CA GLY A 109 -7.20 1.84 4.63
C GLY A 109 -6.82 3.26 4.22
N VAL A 110 -5.80 3.81 4.84
CA VAL A 110 -5.20 5.10 4.46
C VAL A 110 -3.75 5.17 4.90
N ALA A 111 -2.88 5.47 3.94
CA ALA A 111 -1.48 5.80 4.20
C ALA A 111 -1.29 7.32 4.33
N SER A 112 -0.34 7.71 5.16
CA SER A 112 0.09 9.10 5.31
C SER A 112 1.60 9.15 5.44
N ILE A 113 2.24 10.14 4.85
CA ILE A 113 3.68 10.34 4.93
C ILE A 113 4.02 11.69 5.52
N TRP A 114 5.13 11.76 6.20
CA TRP A 114 5.79 12.98 6.65
C TRP A 114 7.05 13.17 5.83
N ILE A 115 7.27 14.37 5.34
CA ILE A 115 8.33 14.68 4.41
C ILE A 115 9.24 15.82 4.91
N SER A 116 10.48 15.79 4.45
CA SER A 116 11.42 16.91 4.51
C SER A 116 12.07 17.07 3.14
N GLY A 117 11.73 18.14 2.43
CA GLY A 117 12.00 18.26 1.00
C GLY A 117 11.28 17.15 0.22
N SER A 118 11.99 16.39 -0.60
CA SER A 118 11.45 15.21 -1.30
C SER A 118 11.59 13.90 -0.51
N HIS A 119 12.23 13.92 0.66
CA HIS A 119 12.48 12.73 1.43
C HIS A 119 11.34 12.42 2.40
N ILE A 120 10.85 11.17 2.39
CA ILE A 120 9.93 10.65 3.40
C ILE A 120 10.73 10.42 4.69
N THR A 121 10.25 10.99 5.79
CA THR A 121 10.87 10.88 7.11
C THR A 121 10.14 9.95 8.05
N ALA A 122 8.84 9.74 7.81
CA ALA A 122 7.99 8.79 8.54
C ALA A 122 6.76 8.44 7.70
N GLY A 123 6.16 7.30 7.97
CA GLY A 123 4.90 6.86 7.38
C GLY A 123 3.94 6.33 8.44
N THR A 124 2.65 6.39 8.16
CA THR A 124 1.63 5.65 8.91
C THR A 124 0.63 5.02 7.96
N VAL A 125 0.17 3.85 8.31
CA VAL A 125 -0.89 3.11 7.62
C VAL A 125 -1.99 2.78 8.64
N LYS A 126 -3.23 3.06 8.31
CA LYS A 126 -4.39 2.83 9.18
C LYS A 126 -5.39 1.90 8.51
N MET A 127 -5.70 0.78 9.15
CA MET A 127 -6.77 -0.15 8.75
C MET A 127 -8.04 0.16 9.53
N ASN A 128 -9.17 0.37 8.85
CA ASN A 128 -10.41 0.78 9.49
C ASN A 128 -11.30 -0.42 9.88
N ASP A 129 -11.15 -0.88 11.10
CA ASP A 129 -11.94 -1.97 11.67
C ASP A 129 -13.46 -1.70 11.70
N SER A 130 -13.90 -0.45 11.56
CA SER A 130 -15.33 -0.16 11.45
C SER A 130 -15.95 -0.77 10.19
N TYR A 131 -15.19 -0.87 9.10
CA TYR A 131 -15.62 -1.55 7.88
C TYR A 131 -15.27 -3.03 7.91
N PHE A 132 -14.05 -3.39 8.32
CA PHE A 132 -13.57 -4.77 8.30
C PHE A 132 -14.27 -5.70 9.29
N ASN A 133 -15.01 -5.15 10.24
CA ASN A 133 -15.88 -5.93 11.14
C ASN A 133 -17.31 -6.11 10.60
N THR A 134 -17.59 -5.66 9.36
CA THR A 134 -18.89 -5.86 8.69
C THR A 134 -18.84 -7.08 7.77
N ALA A 135 -19.97 -7.70 7.51
CA ALA A 135 -20.06 -8.87 6.64
C ALA A 135 -19.54 -8.61 5.20
N THR A 136 -19.66 -7.37 4.73
CA THR A 136 -19.19 -6.96 3.39
C THR A 136 -17.67 -7.08 3.25
N TYR A 137 -16.92 -6.55 4.23
CA TYR A 137 -15.46 -6.42 4.15
C TYR A 137 -14.70 -7.41 5.05
N ASN A 138 -15.38 -8.13 5.95
CA ASN A 138 -14.74 -9.16 6.78
C ASN A 138 -14.45 -10.42 5.96
N LYS A 139 -13.58 -10.27 4.97
CA LYS A 139 -13.15 -11.33 4.06
C LYS A 139 -11.62 -11.29 3.93
N PRO A 140 -10.95 -12.47 3.91
CA PRO A 140 -9.50 -12.53 3.78
C PRO A 140 -8.95 -11.75 2.58
N ALA A 141 -9.60 -11.87 1.41
CA ALA A 141 -9.17 -11.19 0.20
C ALA A 141 -9.17 -9.65 0.33
N TRP A 142 -10.18 -9.08 0.98
CA TRP A 142 -10.24 -7.63 1.23
C TRP A 142 -9.15 -7.17 2.20
N ARG A 143 -8.91 -7.94 3.28
CA ARG A 143 -7.85 -7.61 4.24
C ARG A 143 -6.47 -7.68 3.60
N ALA A 144 -6.19 -8.74 2.84
CA ALA A 144 -4.92 -8.89 2.13
C ALA A 144 -4.71 -7.76 1.11
N LEU A 145 -5.74 -7.45 0.30
CA LEU A 145 -5.67 -6.40 -0.71
C LEU A 145 -5.34 -5.04 -0.09
N VAL A 146 -6.10 -4.62 0.91
CA VAL A 146 -5.94 -3.28 1.49
C VAL A 146 -4.63 -3.18 2.28
N MET A 147 -4.23 -4.22 3.02
CA MET A 147 -2.95 -4.23 3.73
C MET A 147 -1.75 -4.12 2.78
N CYS A 148 -1.82 -4.76 1.62
CA CYS A 148 -0.74 -4.72 0.64
C CYS A 148 -0.70 -3.39 -0.15
N GLN A 149 -1.86 -2.74 -0.34
CA GLN A 149 -1.98 -1.49 -1.10
C GLN A 149 -1.47 -0.26 -0.34
N GLU A 150 -1.77 -0.18 0.96
CA GLU A 150 -1.42 0.96 1.81
C GLU A 150 0.02 0.88 2.31
#